data_f333bb09667af496d4945247e6282048
#
_entry.id   f333bb09667af496d4945247e6282048
#
_cell.length_a   1.000
_cell.length_b   1.000
_cell.length_c   1.000
_cell.angle_alpha   90.00
_cell.angle_beta   90.00
_cell.angle_gamma   90.00
#
_symmetry.space_group_name_H-M   'P 1'
#
loop_
_entity.id
_entity.type
_entity.pdbx_description
1 polymer ?
#
loop_
_entity_poly.entity_id
_entity_poly.type
_entity_poly.pdbx_seq_one_letter_code
_entity_poly.pdbx_strand_id
1 'polypeptide(L)'
;FPYTTLFRSQTWYRPASFLLLIAVAAAGAWAAWRLVGVIEKGILGRYQETGVEHRRERRIRTQTILIRRILNAVIVVVAVAVVLLGVPEVRSLGAGLLASAGVISVIAGLAVQSTLTNVFAGFQLAFTDAIRVGDVVDMEGVFGTVEEITLSNVVLKLWDGRRMVYPSSHFTTQPFENWTRVGAEVSGVVELDVDWRVPMDALRARLTQLLESTDLWDGREHALQVTDATGGVVRIRAVVSARNSGDLWDLRCLVREDLRAGEGHVGGEVGGAARGPRGFLRVIDDKTLELKHVIKDPKLV
;
A
#
# COMPACT_ATOMS: atom_id res chain seq x y z
N PHE A 1 -3.66 55.40 -50.49
CA PHE A 1 -2.47 54.55 -50.73
C PHE A 1 -2.93 53.17 -51.23
N PRO A 2 -2.63 52.77 -52.46
CA PRO A 2 -3.17 51.54 -53.06
C PRO A 2 -2.17 50.35 -52.93
N TYR A 3 -1.60 50.12 -51.75
CA TYR A 3 -0.62 49.04 -51.60
C TYR A 3 -1.17 47.75 -50.93
N THR A 4 -2.41 47.76 -50.51
CA THR A 4 -3.03 46.61 -49.83
C THR A 4 -3.76 45.62 -50.74
N THR A 5 -3.86 45.89 -52.02
CA THR A 5 -4.61 45.04 -52.96
C THR A 5 -3.75 44.10 -53.81
N LEU A 6 -2.41 44.20 -53.75
CA LEU A 6 -1.54 43.38 -54.59
C LEU A 6 -1.31 41.94 -54.10
N PHE A 7 -1.73 41.62 -52.86
CA PHE A 7 -1.57 40.26 -52.34
C PHE A 7 -2.80 39.37 -52.49
N ARG A 8 -3.88 39.85 -53.02
CA ARG A 8 -5.17 39.12 -53.05
C ARG A 8 -5.44 38.26 -54.31
N SER A 9 -4.57 38.22 -55.29
CA SER A 9 -4.73 37.47 -56.53
C SER A 9 -3.65 36.41 -56.77
N GLN A 10 -3.09 35.86 -55.71
CA GLN A 10 -2.10 34.78 -55.89
C GLN A 10 -2.82 33.42 -55.83
N THR A 11 -3.15 32.89 -57.00
CA THR A 11 -3.67 31.53 -57.19
C THR A 11 -2.79 30.43 -56.64
N TRP A 12 -1.54 30.72 -56.33
CA TRP A 12 -0.54 29.79 -55.76
C TRP A 12 -0.41 29.87 -54.24
N TYR A 13 -1.04 30.79 -53.54
CA TYR A 13 -1.02 30.87 -52.05
C TYR A 13 -1.69 29.66 -51.43
N ARG A 14 -2.82 29.19 -51.94
CA ARG A 14 -3.51 28.01 -51.45
C ARG A 14 -2.66 26.74 -51.58
N PRO A 15 -2.08 26.40 -52.74
CA PRO A 15 -1.23 25.22 -52.85
C PRO A 15 0.07 25.35 -52.03
N ALA A 16 0.62 26.54 -51.94
CA ALA A 16 1.83 26.77 -51.11
C ALA A 16 1.56 26.58 -49.60
N SER A 17 0.43 27.09 -49.10
CA SER A 17 0.05 26.91 -47.70
C SER A 17 -0.26 25.44 -47.37
N PHE A 18 -0.84 24.72 -48.32
CA PHE A 18 -1.11 23.28 -48.18
C PHE A 18 0.19 22.45 -48.18
N LEU A 19 1.12 22.75 -49.07
CA LEU A 19 2.44 22.11 -49.08
C LEU A 19 3.21 22.39 -47.78
N LEU A 20 3.11 23.62 -47.27
CA LEU A 20 3.71 23.96 -45.99
C LEU A 20 3.10 23.18 -44.82
N LEU A 21 1.76 23.03 -44.82
CA LEU A 21 1.05 22.23 -43.82
C LEU A 21 1.49 20.76 -43.86
N ILE A 22 1.62 20.17 -45.05
CA ILE A 22 2.15 18.81 -45.21
C ILE A 22 3.57 18.71 -44.71
N ALA A 23 4.41 19.67 -45.05
CA ALA A 23 5.82 19.70 -44.62
C ALA A 23 5.93 19.78 -43.08
N VAL A 24 5.14 20.63 -42.42
CA VAL A 24 5.09 20.77 -40.96
C VAL A 24 4.54 19.50 -40.31
N ALA A 25 3.47 18.91 -40.83
CA ALA A 25 2.91 17.67 -40.33
C ALA A 25 3.89 16.49 -40.47
N ALA A 26 4.58 16.39 -41.62
CA ALA A 26 5.59 15.37 -41.86
C ALA A 26 6.82 15.55 -40.96
N ALA A 27 7.28 16.80 -40.76
CA ALA A 27 8.39 17.11 -39.85
C ALA A 27 8.03 16.78 -38.39
N GLY A 28 6.82 17.14 -37.95
CA GLY A 28 6.31 16.80 -36.63
C GLY A 28 6.20 15.29 -36.40
N ALA A 29 5.63 14.56 -37.38
CA ALA A 29 5.54 13.10 -37.34
C ALA A 29 6.93 12.43 -37.31
N TRP A 30 7.87 12.95 -38.12
CA TRP A 30 9.25 12.46 -38.15
C TRP A 30 9.97 12.72 -36.82
N ALA A 31 9.82 13.91 -36.23
CA ALA A 31 10.39 14.25 -34.94
C ALA A 31 9.83 13.35 -33.83
N ALA A 32 8.51 13.15 -33.80
CA ALA A 32 7.86 12.23 -32.85
C ALA A 32 8.36 10.79 -33.03
N TRP A 33 8.46 10.30 -34.24
CA TRP A 33 9.00 8.98 -34.55
C TRP A 33 10.47 8.82 -34.11
N ARG A 34 11.29 9.84 -34.34
CA ARG A 34 12.67 9.89 -33.87
C ARG A 34 12.76 9.84 -32.35
N LEU A 35 11.90 10.61 -31.66
CA LEU A 35 11.82 10.63 -30.20
C LEU A 35 11.52 9.25 -29.63
N VAL A 36 10.51 8.55 -30.20
CA VAL A 36 10.18 7.17 -29.83
C VAL A 36 11.39 6.23 -30.00
N GLY A 37 12.13 6.38 -31.12
CA GLY A 37 13.33 5.57 -31.37
C GLY A 37 14.50 5.87 -30.43
N VAL A 38 14.67 7.11 -29.97
CA VAL A 38 15.69 7.47 -28.96
C VAL A 38 15.34 6.87 -27.60
N ILE A 39 14.06 6.98 -27.18
CA ILE A 39 13.60 6.41 -25.92
C ILE A 39 13.79 4.88 -25.92
N GLU A 40 13.44 4.20 -27.03
CA GLU A 40 13.65 2.74 -27.17
C GLU A 40 15.12 2.36 -26.99
N LYS A 41 16.03 3.04 -27.70
CA LYS A 41 17.47 2.79 -27.60
C LYS A 41 18.02 3.05 -26.20
N GLY A 42 17.52 4.10 -25.51
CA GLY A 42 17.89 4.41 -24.13
C GLY A 42 17.46 3.35 -23.14
N ILE A 43 16.24 2.79 -23.31
CA ILE A 43 15.74 1.72 -22.48
C ILE A 43 16.54 0.42 -22.73
N LEU A 44 16.70 0.00 -23.98
CA LEU A 44 17.39 -1.23 -24.33
C LEU A 44 18.90 -1.18 -23.99
N GLY A 45 19.57 -0.02 -24.16
CA GLY A 45 21.00 0.14 -23.86
C GLY A 45 21.33 -0.06 -22.38
N ARG A 46 20.49 0.43 -21.46
CA ARG A 46 20.69 0.24 -20.02
C ARG A 46 20.65 -1.22 -19.56
N TYR A 47 19.90 -2.06 -20.25
CA TYR A 47 19.76 -3.49 -19.90
C TYR A 47 20.85 -4.36 -20.48
N GLN A 48 21.53 -3.95 -21.55
CA GLN A 48 22.67 -4.70 -22.13
C GLN A 48 23.93 -4.64 -21.25
N GLU A 49 24.09 -3.56 -20.46
CA GLU A 49 25.28 -3.38 -19.60
C GLU A 49 25.20 -4.19 -18.28
N THR A 50 24.01 -4.65 -17.85
CA THR A 50 23.81 -5.23 -16.51
C THR A 50 23.86 -6.75 -16.47
N GLY A 51 24.07 -7.48 -17.58
CA GLY A 51 24.25 -8.95 -17.58
C GLY A 51 23.10 -9.79 -17.00
N VAL A 52 21.89 -9.21 -16.90
CA VAL A 52 20.72 -9.82 -16.25
C VAL A 52 20.07 -10.86 -17.17
N GLU A 53 19.78 -12.01 -16.60
CA GLU A 53 19.16 -13.22 -17.16
C GLU A 53 18.35 -13.06 -18.46
N HIS A 54 18.69 -13.85 -19.46
CA HIS A 54 18.11 -13.91 -20.82
C HIS A 54 16.57 -13.99 -20.91
N ARG A 55 15.88 -14.41 -19.86
CA ARG A 55 14.40 -14.46 -19.81
C ARG A 55 13.76 -13.08 -19.62
N ARG A 56 14.39 -12.22 -18.79
CA ARG A 56 13.90 -10.88 -18.49
C ARG A 56 14.07 -9.95 -19.69
N GLU A 57 15.18 -10.11 -20.39
CA GLU A 57 15.53 -9.35 -21.60
C GLU A 57 14.53 -9.58 -22.75
N ARG A 58 14.14 -10.82 -23.00
CA ARG A 58 13.15 -11.16 -24.04
C ARG A 58 11.78 -10.52 -23.76
N ARG A 59 11.33 -10.49 -22.51
CA ARG A 59 10.05 -9.91 -22.11
C ARG A 59 10.03 -8.40 -22.33
N ILE A 60 11.08 -7.70 -21.89
CA ILE A 60 11.21 -6.25 -22.03
C ILE A 60 11.24 -5.87 -23.52
N ARG A 61 12.03 -6.58 -24.32
CA ARG A 61 12.14 -6.35 -25.76
C ARG A 61 10.78 -6.48 -26.48
N THR A 62 10.00 -7.49 -26.16
CA THR A 62 8.67 -7.69 -26.76
C THR A 62 7.71 -6.57 -26.38
N GLN A 63 7.70 -6.17 -25.11
CA GLN A 63 6.86 -5.07 -24.62
C GLN A 63 7.22 -3.74 -25.31
N THR A 64 8.52 -3.42 -25.40
CA THR A 64 9.00 -2.19 -26.06
C THR A 64 8.62 -2.15 -27.54
N ILE A 65 8.73 -3.27 -28.26
CA ILE A 65 8.34 -3.37 -29.66
C ILE A 65 6.81 -3.13 -29.83
N LEU A 66 5.99 -3.70 -28.95
CA LEU A 66 4.53 -3.49 -28.99
C LEU A 66 4.15 -2.04 -28.75
N ILE A 67 4.70 -1.43 -27.71
CA ILE A 67 4.47 -0.01 -27.38
C ILE A 67 4.90 0.88 -28.56
N ARG A 68 6.06 0.66 -29.13
CA ARG A 68 6.53 1.39 -30.32
C ARG A 68 5.58 1.26 -31.49
N ARG A 69 5.04 0.06 -31.79
CA ARG A 69 4.08 -0.13 -32.89
C ARG A 69 2.80 0.68 -32.64
N ILE A 70 2.27 0.67 -31.42
CA ILE A 70 1.07 1.43 -31.04
C ILE A 70 1.35 2.93 -31.20
N LEU A 71 2.44 3.45 -30.63
CA LEU A 71 2.81 4.87 -30.74
C LEU A 71 3.00 5.31 -32.19
N ASN A 72 3.67 4.52 -33.03
CA ASN A 72 3.82 4.81 -34.44
C ASN A 72 2.49 4.84 -35.19
N ALA A 73 1.58 3.91 -34.88
CA ALA A 73 0.23 3.92 -35.47
C ALA A 73 -0.55 5.20 -35.11
N VAL A 74 -0.47 5.62 -33.84
CA VAL A 74 -1.10 6.88 -33.38
C VAL A 74 -0.49 8.09 -34.08
N ILE A 75 0.85 8.17 -34.20
CA ILE A 75 1.55 9.26 -34.90
C ILE A 75 1.06 9.36 -36.35
N VAL A 76 0.95 8.22 -37.05
CA VAL A 76 0.49 8.19 -38.45
C VAL A 76 -0.96 8.67 -38.56
N VAL A 77 -1.86 8.16 -37.70
CA VAL A 77 -3.29 8.56 -37.71
C VAL A 77 -3.44 10.06 -37.48
N VAL A 78 -2.73 10.62 -36.47
CA VAL A 78 -2.76 12.05 -36.17
C VAL A 78 -2.19 12.87 -37.32
N ALA A 79 -1.06 12.47 -37.92
CA ALA A 79 -0.47 13.16 -39.05
C ALA A 79 -1.41 13.19 -40.26
N VAL A 80 -2.04 12.06 -40.59
CA VAL A 80 -3.04 11.97 -41.66
C VAL A 80 -4.24 12.87 -41.38
N ALA A 81 -4.77 12.85 -40.14
CA ALA A 81 -5.92 13.68 -39.78
C ALA A 81 -5.60 15.19 -39.91
N VAL A 82 -4.38 15.62 -39.47
CA VAL A 82 -3.93 17.02 -39.61
C VAL A 82 -3.84 17.43 -41.09
N VAL A 83 -3.33 16.57 -41.98
CA VAL A 83 -3.27 16.84 -43.42
C VAL A 83 -4.66 16.94 -44.02
N LEU A 84 -5.60 16.04 -43.68
CA LEU A 84 -6.98 16.05 -44.11
C LEU A 84 -7.73 17.35 -43.69
N LEU A 85 -7.45 17.89 -42.53
CA LEU A 85 -8.00 19.16 -42.06
C LEU A 85 -7.60 20.34 -42.97
N GLY A 86 -6.46 20.25 -43.64
CA GLY A 86 -5.97 21.27 -44.59
C GLY A 86 -6.70 21.29 -45.92
N VAL A 87 -7.43 20.22 -46.28
CA VAL A 87 -8.16 20.09 -47.56
C VAL A 87 -9.64 20.38 -47.33
N PRO A 88 -10.20 21.49 -47.90
CA PRO A 88 -11.58 21.90 -47.64
C PRO A 88 -12.63 20.81 -47.94
N GLU A 89 -12.42 20.07 -49.00
CA GLU A 89 -13.36 19.04 -49.49
C GLU A 89 -13.46 17.83 -48.56
N VAL A 90 -12.42 17.50 -47.80
CA VAL A 90 -12.34 16.35 -46.92
C VAL A 90 -12.12 16.73 -45.47
N ARG A 91 -12.21 18.00 -45.16
CA ARG A 91 -11.95 18.53 -43.77
C ARG A 91 -12.84 17.86 -42.72
N SER A 92 -14.09 17.53 -43.07
CA SER A 92 -15.00 16.81 -42.18
C SER A 92 -14.49 15.42 -41.80
N LEU A 93 -13.79 14.73 -42.71
CA LEU A 93 -13.17 13.43 -42.44
C LEU A 93 -12.02 13.56 -41.43
N GLY A 94 -11.15 14.57 -41.61
CA GLY A 94 -10.07 14.86 -40.67
C GLY A 94 -10.59 15.20 -39.27
N ALA A 95 -11.64 16.04 -39.19
CA ALA A 95 -12.30 16.37 -37.93
C ALA A 95 -12.94 15.15 -37.28
N GLY A 96 -13.60 14.28 -38.06
CA GLY A 96 -14.18 13.02 -37.59
C GLY A 96 -13.13 12.05 -37.03
N LEU A 97 -11.98 11.92 -37.70
CA LEU A 97 -10.88 11.10 -37.21
C LEU A 97 -10.32 11.63 -35.87
N LEU A 98 -10.13 12.95 -35.74
CA LEU A 98 -9.64 13.53 -34.47
C LEU A 98 -10.69 13.41 -33.36
N ALA A 99 -11.97 13.62 -33.66
CA ALA A 99 -13.04 13.42 -32.69
C ALA A 99 -13.09 11.95 -32.19
N SER A 100 -13.02 10.99 -33.13
CA SER A 100 -12.97 9.56 -32.78
C SER A 100 -11.72 9.21 -31.97
N ALA A 101 -10.56 9.73 -32.35
CA ALA A 101 -9.32 9.55 -31.59
C ALA A 101 -9.41 10.14 -30.17
N GLY A 102 -10.11 11.29 -30.02
CA GLY A 102 -10.40 11.89 -28.72
C GLY A 102 -11.23 10.99 -27.83
N VAL A 103 -12.33 10.42 -28.35
CA VAL A 103 -13.17 9.45 -27.61
C VAL A 103 -12.38 8.21 -27.21
N ILE A 104 -11.62 7.63 -28.15
CA ILE A 104 -10.77 6.46 -27.88
C ILE A 104 -9.73 6.78 -26.80
N SER A 105 -9.15 7.99 -26.81
CA SER A 105 -8.16 8.42 -25.81
C SER A 105 -8.78 8.51 -24.41
N VAL A 106 -10.01 8.99 -24.27
CA VAL A 106 -10.72 9.03 -22.98
C VAL A 106 -10.97 7.61 -22.49
N ILE A 107 -11.48 6.72 -23.33
CA ILE A 107 -11.73 5.32 -22.96
C ILE A 107 -10.44 4.61 -22.57
N ALA A 108 -9.36 4.80 -23.34
CA ALA A 108 -8.07 4.24 -23.04
C ALA A 108 -7.49 4.81 -21.73
N GLY A 109 -7.66 6.11 -21.48
CA GLY A 109 -7.26 6.77 -20.24
C GLY A 109 -7.95 6.17 -19.01
N LEU A 110 -9.26 5.97 -19.08
CA LEU A 110 -10.05 5.32 -18.03
C LEU A 110 -9.59 3.86 -17.81
N ALA A 111 -9.30 3.13 -18.88
CA ALA A 111 -8.83 1.74 -18.78
C ALA A 111 -7.45 1.60 -18.09
N VAL A 112 -6.58 2.63 -18.19
CA VAL A 112 -5.23 2.63 -17.59
C VAL A 112 -5.20 3.37 -16.25
N GLN A 113 -6.29 4.01 -15.84
CA GLN A 113 -6.37 4.87 -14.66
C GLN A 113 -5.82 4.20 -13.39
N SER A 114 -6.23 2.97 -13.10
CA SER A 114 -5.78 2.24 -11.89
C SER A 114 -4.26 1.99 -11.88
N THR A 115 -3.70 1.64 -13.04
CA THR A 115 -2.25 1.43 -13.17
C THR A 115 -1.50 2.74 -12.93
N LEU A 116 -1.99 3.84 -13.51
CA LEU A 116 -1.39 5.15 -13.34
C LEU A 116 -1.47 5.63 -11.89
N THR A 117 -2.61 5.41 -11.22
CA THR A 117 -2.78 5.71 -9.80
C THR A 117 -1.74 4.97 -8.95
N ASN A 118 -1.50 3.69 -9.20
CA ASN A 118 -0.48 2.92 -8.48
C ASN A 118 0.94 3.46 -8.71
N VAL A 119 1.28 3.85 -9.93
CA VAL A 119 2.59 4.43 -10.26
C VAL A 119 2.79 5.77 -9.55
N PHE A 120 1.79 6.65 -9.55
CA PHE A 120 1.86 7.92 -8.83
C PHE A 120 1.93 7.71 -7.31
N ALA A 121 1.18 6.74 -6.77
CA ALA A 121 1.24 6.39 -5.36
C ALA A 121 2.64 5.89 -4.97
N GLY A 122 3.23 4.99 -5.76
CA GLY A 122 4.60 4.51 -5.51
C GLY A 122 5.64 5.63 -5.57
N PHE A 123 5.50 6.54 -6.54
CA PHE A 123 6.31 7.75 -6.58
C PHE A 123 6.13 8.59 -5.31
N GLN A 124 4.88 8.85 -4.91
CA GLN A 124 4.58 9.61 -3.69
C GLN A 124 5.21 8.96 -2.46
N LEU A 125 5.05 7.63 -2.27
CA LEU A 125 5.65 6.90 -1.14
C LEU A 125 7.17 7.07 -1.09
N ALA A 126 7.84 7.00 -2.25
CA ALA A 126 9.29 7.16 -2.35
C ALA A 126 9.78 8.58 -1.98
N PHE A 127 8.95 9.62 -2.18
CA PHE A 127 9.34 11.01 -1.90
C PHE A 127 8.87 11.52 -0.54
N THR A 128 7.80 10.96 0.03
CA THR A 128 7.23 11.44 1.31
C THR A 128 7.80 10.73 2.52
N ASP A 129 8.60 9.68 2.33
CA ASP A 129 9.11 8.83 3.41
C ASP A 129 7.99 8.35 4.35
N ALA A 130 6.78 8.13 3.83
CA ALA A 130 5.64 7.66 4.63
C ALA A 130 5.91 6.26 5.21
N ILE A 131 6.58 5.42 4.43
CA ILE A 131 7.09 4.10 4.81
C ILE A 131 8.48 3.92 4.20
N ARG A 132 9.31 3.10 4.86
CA ARG A 132 10.67 2.72 4.42
C ARG A 132 10.82 1.21 4.40
N VAL A 133 11.75 0.73 3.59
CA VAL A 133 12.15 -0.69 3.66
C VAL A 133 12.73 -0.98 5.04
N GLY A 134 12.22 -2.02 5.69
CA GLY A 134 12.54 -2.37 7.06
C GLY A 134 11.52 -1.89 8.10
N ASP A 135 10.60 -0.99 7.74
CA ASP A 135 9.52 -0.58 8.65
C ASP A 135 8.59 -1.75 8.94
N VAL A 136 8.11 -1.78 10.18
CA VAL A 136 7.06 -2.70 10.60
C VAL A 136 5.73 -1.97 10.54
N VAL A 137 4.80 -2.50 9.77
CA VAL A 137 3.48 -1.90 9.52
C VAL A 137 2.35 -2.89 9.79
N ASP A 138 1.22 -2.35 10.24
CA ASP A 138 -0.05 -3.06 10.32
C ASP A 138 -1.02 -2.43 9.34
N MET A 139 -1.48 -3.23 8.39
CA MET A 139 -2.46 -2.87 7.37
C MET A 139 -3.67 -3.78 7.50
N GLU A 140 -4.81 -3.24 7.95
CA GLU A 140 -6.08 -4.00 8.08
C GLU A 140 -5.94 -5.30 8.91
N GLY A 141 -5.09 -5.30 9.94
CA GLY A 141 -4.81 -6.49 10.76
C GLY A 141 -3.73 -7.41 10.19
N VAL A 142 -3.13 -7.04 9.07
CA VAL A 142 -1.97 -7.76 8.52
C VAL A 142 -0.69 -7.07 8.98
N PHE A 143 0.00 -7.72 9.89
CA PHE A 143 1.25 -7.26 10.47
C PHE A 143 2.45 -7.82 9.70
N GLY A 144 3.35 -6.94 9.26
CA GLY A 144 4.52 -7.35 8.50
C GLY A 144 5.60 -6.29 8.39
N THR A 145 6.77 -6.72 7.94
CA THR A 145 7.91 -5.83 7.65
C THR A 145 7.94 -5.48 6.17
N VAL A 146 8.12 -4.23 5.83
CA VAL A 146 8.28 -3.76 4.44
C VAL A 146 9.58 -4.33 3.88
N GLU A 147 9.49 -5.25 2.92
CA GLU A 147 10.64 -5.89 2.26
C GLU A 147 11.08 -5.11 1.02
N GLU A 148 10.12 -4.61 0.24
CA GLU A 148 10.39 -3.92 -1.02
C GLU A 148 9.30 -2.88 -1.31
N ILE A 149 9.69 -1.73 -1.83
CA ILE A 149 8.79 -0.68 -2.34
C ILE A 149 9.12 -0.48 -3.81
N THR A 150 8.16 -0.78 -4.69
CA THR A 150 8.24 -0.51 -6.13
C THR A 150 7.28 0.62 -6.51
N LEU A 151 7.35 1.09 -7.75
CA LEU A 151 6.42 2.10 -8.24
C LEU A 151 4.95 1.64 -8.22
N SER A 152 4.68 0.34 -8.35
CA SER A 152 3.31 -0.18 -8.44
C SER A 152 2.87 -0.97 -7.22
N ASN A 153 3.79 -1.49 -6.43
CA ASN A 153 3.52 -2.41 -5.34
C ASN A 153 4.46 -2.19 -4.15
N VAL A 154 3.96 -2.49 -2.95
CA VAL A 154 4.73 -2.64 -1.72
C VAL A 154 4.64 -4.09 -1.29
N VAL A 155 5.76 -4.72 -0.94
CA VAL A 155 5.84 -6.10 -0.49
C VAL A 155 6.09 -6.12 1.02
N LEU A 156 5.16 -6.73 1.75
CA LEU A 156 5.30 -6.98 3.19
C LEU A 156 5.71 -8.43 3.42
N LYS A 157 6.76 -8.64 4.18
CA LYS A 157 7.16 -9.95 4.70
C LYS A 157 6.45 -10.18 6.03
N LEU A 158 5.61 -11.20 6.09
CA LEU A 158 4.87 -11.60 7.29
C LEU A 158 5.76 -12.44 8.21
N TRP A 159 5.33 -12.60 9.47
CA TRP A 159 6.02 -13.38 10.50
C TRP A 159 6.21 -14.87 10.12
N ASP A 160 5.29 -15.43 9.32
CA ASP A 160 5.32 -16.82 8.84
C ASP A 160 6.13 -17.02 7.54
N GLY A 161 6.83 -15.96 7.07
CA GLY A 161 7.64 -15.98 5.86
C GLY A 161 6.86 -15.76 4.56
N ARG A 162 5.52 -15.68 4.60
CA ARG A 162 4.73 -15.28 3.44
C ARG A 162 4.99 -13.83 3.07
N ARG A 163 4.76 -13.51 1.80
CA ARG A 163 4.83 -12.14 1.29
C ARG A 163 3.46 -11.68 0.86
N MET A 164 3.01 -10.60 1.44
CA MET A 164 1.80 -9.91 1.03
C MET A 164 2.18 -8.79 0.08
N VAL A 165 1.55 -8.74 -1.09
CA VAL A 165 1.81 -7.73 -2.11
C VAL A 165 0.62 -6.80 -2.20
N TYR A 166 0.82 -5.55 -1.79
CA TYR A 166 -0.20 -4.51 -1.87
C TYR A 166 0.08 -3.58 -3.05
N PRO A 167 -0.95 -3.12 -3.78
CA PRO A 167 -0.79 -2.00 -4.70
C PRO A 167 -0.31 -0.75 -3.94
N SER A 168 0.61 0.03 -4.53
CA SER A 168 1.14 1.23 -3.88
C SER A 168 0.04 2.24 -3.50
N SER A 169 -1.03 2.32 -4.30
CA SER A 169 -2.19 3.16 -4.02
C SER A 169 -2.90 2.81 -2.70
N HIS A 170 -2.80 1.56 -2.22
CA HIS A 170 -3.42 1.15 -0.98
C HIS A 170 -2.83 1.93 0.22
N PHE A 171 -1.51 2.10 0.27
CA PHE A 171 -0.81 2.88 1.30
C PHE A 171 -1.05 4.39 1.23
N THR A 172 -1.55 4.91 0.11
CA THR A 172 -1.86 6.34 -0.02
C THR A 172 -3.33 6.68 0.18
N THR A 173 -4.22 5.67 0.11
CA THR A 173 -5.67 5.84 0.21
C THR A 173 -6.28 5.27 1.48
N GLN A 174 -5.62 4.28 2.10
CA GLN A 174 -6.08 3.64 3.34
C GLN A 174 -5.16 4.02 4.51
N PRO A 175 -5.70 4.20 5.71
CA PRO A 175 -4.90 4.37 6.91
C PRO A 175 -4.15 3.08 7.23
N PHE A 176 -2.94 3.21 7.74
CA PHE A 176 -2.13 2.11 8.25
C PHE A 176 -1.34 2.56 9.47
N GLU A 177 -0.96 1.61 10.34
CA GLU A 177 -0.10 1.88 11.47
C GLU A 177 1.36 1.60 11.08
N ASN A 178 2.26 2.55 11.32
CA ASN A 178 3.71 2.35 11.19
C ASN A 178 4.33 2.33 12.59
N TRP A 179 4.79 1.18 13.02
CA TRP A 179 5.28 0.93 14.38
C TRP A 179 6.76 1.30 14.57
N THR A 180 7.47 1.59 13.49
CA THR A 180 8.93 1.87 13.54
C THR A 180 9.31 3.22 12.96
N ARG A 181 8.33 4.05 12.57
CA ARG A 181 8.56 5.33 11.88
C ARG A 181 9.48 6.31 12.65
N VAL A 182 9.32 6.40 13.97
CA VAL A 182 10.07 7.34 14.82
C VAL A 182 11.13 6.60 15.65
N GLY A 183 10.87 5.35 16.00
CA GLY A 183 11.70 4.47 16.78
C GLY A 183 11.11 3.07 16.79
N ALA A 184 11.89 2.09 17.20
CA ALA A 184 11.41 0.71 17.31
C ALA A 184 10.65 0.46 18.63
N GLU A 185 10.74 1.38 19.58
CA GLU A 185 10.17 1.28 20.92
C GLU A 185 8.65 1.44 20.88
N VAL A 186 7.94 0.48 21.43
CA VAL A 186 6.49 0.40 21.37
C VAL A 186 5.89 0.04 22.72
N SER A 187 4.69 0.55 23.00
CA SER A 187 3.88 0.15 24.15
C SER A 187 2.68 -0.67 23.67
N GLY A 188 2.31 -1.68 24.43
CA GLY A 188 1.16 -2.53 24.11
C GLY A 188 0.29 -2.78 25.32
N VAL A 189 -0.89 -3.30 25.02
CA VAL A 189 -1.92 -3.57 26.03
C VAL A 189 -2.20 -5.07 26.09
N VAL A 190 -2.38 -5.58 27.31
CA VAL A 190 -2.92 -6.90 27.59
C VAL A 190 -4.22 -6.72 28.36
N GLU A 191 -5.34 -7.14 27.78
CA GLU A 191 -6.64 -7.12 28.46
C GLU A 191 -6.98 -8.51 28.99
N LEU A 192 -7.47 -8.57 30.24
CA LEU A 192 -7.91 -9.76 30.92
C LEU A 192 -9.18 -9.47 31.71
N ASP A 193 -10.09 -10.44 31.75
CA ASP A 193 -11.25 -10.42 32.63
C ASP A 193 -10.94 -11.30 33.84
N VAL A 194 -10.95 -10.71 35.04
CA VAL A 194 -10.63 -11.37 36.30
C VAL A 194 -11.84 -11.41 37.24
N ASP A 195 -11.85 -12.33 38.22
CA ASP A 195 -12.88 -12.36 39.25
C ASP A 195 -12.81 -11.12 40.13
N TRP A 196 -13.97 -10.56 40.51
CA TRP A 196 -14.07 -9.35 41.35
C TRP A 196 -13.47 -9.50 42.75
N ARG A 197 -13.17 -10.75 43.20
CA ARG A 197 -12.52 -11.05 44.47
C ARG A 197 -11.00 -10.92 44.40
N VAL A 198 -10.42 -10.87 43.22
CA VAL A 198 -8.96 -10.80 43.04
C VAL A 198 -8.46 -9.44 43.55
N PRO A 199 -7.50 -9.40 44.51
CA PRO A 199 -6.99 -8.14 45.01
C PRO A 199 -6.09 -7.47 43.95
N MET A 200 -6.52 -6.31 43.46
CA MET A 200 -5.83 -5.58 42.38
C MET A 200 -4.38 -5.20 42.74
N ASP A 201 -4.11 -4.92 44.02
CA ASP A 201 -2.76 -4.55 44.45
C ASP A 201 -1.78 -5.74 44.37
N ALA A 202 -2.28 -6.97 44.62
CA ALA A 202 -1.48 -8.17 44.42
C ALA A 202 -1.15 -8.40 42.92
N LEU A 203 -2.10 -8.16 42.02
CA LEU A 203 -1.86 -8.24 40.59
C LEU A 203 -0.88 -7.17 40.09
N ARG A 204 -0.96 -5.94 40.63
CA ARG A 204 0.01 -4.86 40.35
C ARG A 204 1.43 -5.25 40.77
N ALA A 205 1.58 -5.74 42.00
CA ALA A 205 2.86 -6.22 42.52
C ALA A 205 3.42 -7.38 41.68
N ARG A 206 2.55 -8.33 41.29
CA ARG A 206 2.91 -9.46 40.44
C ARG A 206 3.38 -9.02 39.04
N LEU A 207 2.65 -8.09 38.39
CA LEU A 207 3.08 -7.53 37.11
C LEU A 207 4.45 -6.88 37.20
N THR A 208 4.70 -6.05 38.23
CA THR A 208 6.00 -5.40 38.42
C THR A 208 7.10 -6.44 38.60
N GLN A 209 6.89 -7.45 39.46
CA GLN A 209 7.86 -8.52 39.68
C GLN A 209 8.18 -9.31 38.40
N LEU A 210 7.16 -9.61 37.58
CA LEU A 210 7.33 -10.28 36.32
C LEU A 210 8.19 -9.46 35.36
N LEU A 211 7.85 -8.16 35.20
CA LEU A 211 8.57 -7.26 34.30
C LEU A 211 10.04 -7.10 34.72
N GLU A 212 10.33 -6.99 36.00
CA GLU A 212 11.71 -6.91 36.51
C GLU A 212 12.50 -8.20 36.29
N SER A 213 11.84 -9.35 36.13
CA SER A 213 12.45 -10.67 35.93
C SER A 213 12.74 -11.01 34.46
N THR A 214 12.29 -10.21 33.50
CA THR A 214 12.41 -10.49 32.05
C THR A 214 13.22 -9.41 31.33
N ASP A 215 14.01 -9.83 30.34
CA ASP A 215 14.77 -8.93 29.46
C ASP A 215 13.90 -8.34 28.32
N LEU A 216 12.63 -8.76 28.18
CA LEU A 216 11.72 -8.28 27.16
C LEU A 216 11.20 -6.87 27.46
N TRP A 217 11.13 -6.50 28.75
CA TRP A 217 10.71 -5.17 29.17
C TRP A 217 11.85 -4.16 29.02
N ASP A 218 11.55 -2.98 28.51
CA ASP A 218 12.54 -1.92 28.31
C ASP A 218 12.67 -0.94 29.48
N GLY A 219 11.88 -1.12 30.55
CA GLY A 219 11.92 -0.30 31.76
C GLY A 219 11.22 1.05 31.68
N ARG A 220 10.57 1.41 30.56
CA ARG A 220 9.97 2.73 30.35
C ARG A 220 8.62 2.88 31.00
N GLU A 221 7.69 2.00 30.67
CA GLU A 221 6.28 2.15 31.07
C GLU A 221 5.67 0.80 31.45
N HIS A 222 4.96 0.79 32.58
CA HIS A 222 4.03 -0.27 32.94
C HIS A 222 2.90 0.28 33.81
N ALA A 223 1.70 -0.26 33.63
CA ALA A 223 0.55 0.06 34.46
C ALA A 223 -0.47 -1.08 34.45
N LEU A 224 -1.16 -1.31 35.56
CA LEU A 224 -2.31 -2.20 35.61
C LEU A 224 -3.53 -1.38 36.08
N GLN A 225 -4.51 -1.28 35.21
CA GLN A 225 -5.69 -0.44 35.38
C GLN A 225 -6.97 -1.30 35.27
N VAL A 226 -7.97 -0.98 36.06
CA VAL A 226 -9.31 -1.50 35.88
C VAL A 226 -10.01 -0.61 34.84
N THR A 227 -10.50 -1.22 33.78
CA THR A 227 -11.19 -0.50 32.68
C THR A 227 -12.69 -0.66 32.67
N ASP A 228 -13.16 -1.80 33.25
CA ASP A 228 -14.60 -2.07 33.37
C ASP A 228 -14.84 -3.04 34.54
N ALA A 229 -16.05 -3.00 35.14
CA ALA A 229 -16.48 -3.87 36.24
C ALA A 229 -17.97 -4.19 36.12
N THR A 230 -18.33 -4.92 35.07
CA THR A 230 -19.73 -5.28 34.74
C THR A 230 -19.89 -6.79 34.58
N GLY A 231 -21.12 -7.28 34.78
CA GLY A 231 -21.45 -8.69 34.52
C GLY A 231 -20.78 -9.72 35.47
N GLY A 232 -20.29 -9.27 36.63
CA GLY A 232 -19.66 -10.18 37.61
C GLY A 232 -18.18 -10.44 37.38
N VAL A 233 -17.56 -9.72 36.44
CA VAL A 233 -16.12 -9.77 36.17
C VAL A 233 -15.54 -8.35 36.19
N VAL A 234 -14.26 -8.26 36.44
CA VAL A 234 -13.48 -6.99 36.40
C VAL A 234 -12.56 -7.09 35.19
N ARG A 235 -12.71 -6.18 34.25
CA ARG A 235 -11.78 -6.06 33.13
C ARG A 235 -10.59 -5.21 33.53
N ILE A 236 -9.43 -5.80 33.39
CA ILE A 236 -8.17 -5.14 33.65
C ILE A 236 -7.38 -4.97 32.35
N ARG A 237 -6.62 -3.88 32.30
CA ARG A 237 -5.68 -3.54 31.23
C ARG A 237 -4.28 -3.42 31.81
N ALA A 238 -3.37 -4.29 31.40
CA ALA A 238 -1.95 -4.14 31.66
C ALA A 238 -1.30 -3.45 30.46
N VAL A 239 -0.71 -2.28 30.67
CA VAL A 239 0.09 -1.55 29.70
C VAL A 239 1.55 -1.92 29.94
N VAL A 240 2.29 -2.26 28.89
CA VAL A 240 3.72 -2.61 28.97
C VAL A 240 4.45 -2.08 27.75
N SER A 241 5.70 -1.67 27.94
CA SER A 241 6.57 -1.18 26.87
C SER A 241 7.68 -2.18 26.55
N ALA A 242 8.16 -2.17 25.30
CA ALA A 242 9.26 -3.00 24.86
C ALA A 242 10.12 -2.28 23.81
N ARG A 243 11.35 -2.76 23.60
CA ARG A 243 12.32 -2.15 22.67
C ARG A 243 11.93 -2.26 21.21
N ASN A 244 11.12 -3.25 20.87
CA ASN A 244 10.63 -3.48 19.52
C ASN A 244 9.32 -4.28 19.52
N SER A 245 8.69 -4.40 18.37
CA SER A 245 7.41 -5.07 18.20
C SER A 245 7.47 -6.59 18.46
N GLY A 246 8.60 -7.24 18.22
CA GLY A 246 8.82 -8.66 18.50
C GLY A 246 8.85 -8.92 20.00
N ASP A 247 9.73 -8.19 20.73
CA ASP A 247 9.81 -8.24 22.19
C ASP A 247 8.46 -7.91 22.83
N LEU A 248 7.72 -6.94 22.27
CA LEU A 248 6.38 -6.58 22.75
C LEU A 248 5.39 -7.73 22.62
N TRP A 249 5.40 -8.43 21.48
CA TRP A 249 4.53 -9.58 21.27
C TRP A 249 4.78 -10.68 22.32
N ASP A 250 6.06 -11.05 22.50
CA ASP A 250 6.46 -12.07 23.45
C ASP A 250 6.15 -11.65 24.89
N LEU A 251 6.40 -10.37 25.23
CA LEU A 251 6.08 -9.81 26.54
C LEU A 251 4.58 -9.85 26.82
N ARG A 252 3.73 -9.52 25.85
CA ARG A 252 2.26 -9.62 25.98
C ARG A 252 1.79 -11.05 26.22
N CYS A 253 2.41 -12.04 25.56
CA CYS A 253 2.12 -13.45 25.81
C CYS A 253 2.53 -13.85 27.22
N LEU A 254 3.75 -13.49 27.64
CA LEU A 254 4.27 -13.79 28.97
C LEU A 254 3.38 -13.18 30.08
N VAL A 255 2.98 -11.92 29.93
CA VAL A 255 2.09 -11.24 30.88
C VAL A 255 0.72 -11.93 30.96
N ARG A 256 0.13 -12.36 29.82
CA ARG A 256 -1.14 -13.12 29.84
C ARG A 256 -1.02 -14.43 30.57
N GLU A 257 0.04 -15.17 30.36
CA GLU A 257 0.29 -16.47 30.98
C GLU A 257 0.52 -16.34 32.47
N ASP A 258 1.34 -15.39 32.91
CA ASP A 258 1.68 -15.22 34.31
C ASP A 258 0.52 -14.69 35.16
N LEU A 259 -0.17 -13.63 34.68
CA LEU A 259 -1.30 -13.06 35.40
C LEU A 259 -2.47 -14.07 35.51
N ARG A 260 -2.68 -14.91 34.49
CA ARG A 260 -3.64 -15.99 34.53
C ARG A 260 -3.27 -17.08 35.54
N ALA A 261 -1.99 -17.45 35.62
CA ALA A 261 -1.53 -18.43 36.60
C ALA A 261 -1.64 -17.89 38.05
N GLY A 262 -1.42 -16.59 38.23
CA GLY A 262 -1.58 -15.88 39.49
C GLY A 262 -3.01 -15.90 40.05
N GLU A 263 -4.04 -15.91 39.22
CA GLU A 263 -5.44 -16.04 39.64
C GLU A 263 -5.68 -17.35 40.43
N GLY A 264 -5.06 -18.46 40.00
CA GLY A 264 -5.18 -19.75 40.66
C GLY A 264 -4.50 -19.81 42.02
N HIS A 265 -3.45 -19.03 42.27
CA HIS A 265 -2.69 -19.02 43.53
C HIS A 265 -3.28 -18.06 44.58
N VAL A 266 -3.73 -16.88 44.16
CA VAL A 266 -4.31 -15.88 45.05
C VAL A 266 -5.73 -16.26 45.50
N GLY A 267 -6.46 -17.02 44.69
CA GLY A 267 -7.76 -17.59 45.08
C GLY A 267 -7.70 -18.77 46.04
N GLY A 268 -6.49 -19.39 46.21
CA GLY A 268 -6.27 -20.55 47.10
C GLY A 268 -6.03 -20.20 48.56
N GLU A 269 -5.60 -18.97 48.88
CA GLU A 269 -5.36 -18.57 50.29
C GLU A 269 -6.55 -17.92 50.98
N VAL A 270 -7.59 -17.51 50.23
CA VAL A 270 -8.86 -17.01 50.84
C VAL A 270 -9.89 -18.14 50.87
N GLY A 271 -9.77 -18.95 51.85
CA GLY A 271 -10.77 -19.81 52.46
C GLY A 271 -11.86 -20.44 51.64
N GLY A 272 -11.76 -21.77 51.50
CA GLY A 272 -12.88 -22.71 51.57
C GLY A 272 -14.15 -22.48 50.75
N ALA A 273 -14.32 -23.28 49.70
CA ALA A 273 -15.61 -23.76 49.15
C ALA A 273 -16.59 -22.71 48.60
N ALA A 274 -16.45 -22.45 47.32
CA ALA A 274 -17.60 -22.43 46.42
C ALA A 274 -17.12 -22.73 45.01
N ARG A 275 -17.25 -23.99 44.56
CA ARG A 275 -17.18 -24.33 43.14
C ARG A 275 -18.41 -23.70 42.44
N GLY A 276 -18.23 -22.48 41.93
CA GLY A 276 -19.10 -21.89 40.93
C GLY A 276 -18.96 -22.66 39.60
N PRO A 277 -19.92 -22.57 38.67
CA PRO A 277 -19.92 -23.37 37.47
C PRO A 277 -18.71 -23.06 36.59
N ARG A 278 -18.01 -24.10 36.28
CA ARG A 278 -16.84 -24.36 35.41
C ARG A 278 -16.51 -23.27 34.42
N GLY A 279 -15.25 -22.84 34.48
CA GLY A 279 -14.65 -21.75 33.74
C GLY A 279 -14.92 -21.72 32.25
N PHE A 280 -15.43 -20.58 31.81
CA PHE A 280 -15.41 -20.20 30.42
C PHE A 280 -14.25 -19.22 30.20
N LEU A 281 -13.28 -19.66 29.44
CA LEU A 281 -12.23 -18.77 28.97
C LEU A 281 -12.83 -17.90 27.85
N ARG A 282 -13.05 -16.62 28.09
CA ARG A 282 -13.35 -15.67 27.03
C ARG A 282 -12.04 -15.03 26.58
N VAL A 283 -11.58 -15.39 25.40
CA VAL A 283 -10.51 -14.67 24.68
C VAL A 283 -11.19 -13.61 23.85
N ILE A 284 -10.97 -12.34 24.22
CA ILE A 284 -11.43 -11.19 23.43
C ILE A 284 -10.27 -10.80 22.53
N ASP A 285 -10.51 -10.74 21.22
CA ASP A 285 -9.54 -10.25 20.25
C ASP A 285 -9.49 -8.73 20.29
N ASP A 286 -8.30 -8.14 20.42
CA ASP A 286 -8.04 -6.71 20.57
C ASP A 286 -8.62 -5.83 19.43
N LYS A 287 -8.99 -6.42 18.30
CA LYS A 287 -9.40 -5.68 17.08
C LYS A 287 -10.88 -5.79 16.72
N THR A 288 -11.59 -6.71 17.30
CA THR A 288 -13.04 -6.84 17.09
C THR A 288 -13.69 -7.21 18.42
N LEU A 289 -14.55 -6.34 18.93
CA LEU A 289 -15.43 -6.57 20.09
C LEU A 289 -16.44 -7.74 19.87
N GLU A 290 -16.18 -8.60 18.91
CA GLU A 290 -16.96 -9.79 18.61
C GLU A 290 -16.37 -11.04 19.27
N LEU A 291 -17.22 -11.73 20.01
CA LEU A 291 -16.99 -13.05 20.61
C LEU A 291 -16.65 -14.10 19.52
N LYS A 292 -15.36 -14.32 19.23
CA LYS A 292 -14.97 -15.22 18.14
C LYS A 292 -14.94 -16.70 18.49
N HIS A 293 -14.83 -17.15 19.73
CA HIS A 293 -14.99 -18.60 20.08
C HIS A 293 -15.24 -18.83 21.56
N VAL A 294 -16.32 -19.55 21.84
CA VAL A 294 -16.47 -20.33 23.06
C VAL A 294 -15.92 -21.74 22.76
N ILE A 295 -14.71 -22.02 23.20
CA ILE A 295 -14.17 -23.40 23.12
C ILE A 295 -14.84 -24.19 24.24
N LYS A 296 -15.84 -25.01 23.90
CA LYS A 296 -16.31 -26.08 24.77
C LYS A 296 -15.29 -27.22 24.74
N ASP A 297 -14.63 -27.48 25.85
CA ASP A 297 -13.81 -28.68 26.01
C ASP A 297 -14.75 -29.94 26.03
N PRO A 298 -14.62 -30.85 25.03
CA PRO A 298 -15.50 -32.03 24.95
C PRO A 298 -15.19 -33.10 26.00
N LYS A 299 -14.21 -32.92 26.88
CA LYS A 299 -13.84 -33.93 27.89
C LYS A 299 -14.41 -33.68 29.28
N LEU A 300 -15.34 -32.74 29.43
CA LEU A 300 -15.97 -32.41 30.70
C LEU A 300 -17.52 -32.52 30.60
N VAL A 301 -18.02 -33.66 30.14
CA VAL A 301 -19.40 -34.12 30.39
C VAL A 301 -19.32 -35.28 31.35
#